data_c8f15ec9acca749c4bba36a72c8c4fd6
#
_entry.id   c8f15ec9acca749c4bba36a72c8c4fd6
#
_cell.length_a   1.000
_cell.length_b   1.000
_cell.length_c   1.000
_cell.angle_alpha   90.00
_cell.angle_beta   90.00
_cell.angle_gamma   90.00
#
_symmetry.space_group_name_H-M   'P 1'
#
loop_
_entity.id
_entity.type
_entity.pdbx_description
1 polymer ?
#
loop_
_entity_poly.entity_id
_entity_poly.type
_entity_poly.pdbx_seq_one_letter_code
_entity_poly.pdbx_strand_id
1 'polypeptide(L)'
;LNWRGTWHSFDLSPSVDRVPDIQGFIFDVDGVLTDTAEFHYRAWQRLADEEKLPFDRQANEALRGVARRESLMHIVGNRQYSEAALQEMMERKNRYYQESIQSITPQDMFPGAVELLTELRQAGIKIAIGSASKNARTVIEKLGIGNLVDAIADGDSVTRPKPAPDVFLYAAKQLGLAPDRCVVVEDATVGIAAAIAGGMRSIGHQ
;
A
#
# COMPACT_ATOMS: atom_id res chain seq x y z
N LEU A 1 34.08 -15.40 30.59
CA LEU A 1 34.80 -15.37 29.31
C LEU A 1 34.87 -13.91 28.85
N ASN A 2 36.10 -13.33 29.03
CA ASN A 2 36.45 -11.95 28.67
C ASN A 2 36.55 -11.76 27.15
N TRP A 3 35.67 -10.96 26.58
CA TRP A 3 35.83 -10.40 25.24
C TRP A 3 36.53 -9.03 25.35
N ARG A 4 37.87 -9.01 25.14
CA ARG A 4 38.64 -7.78 24.84
C ARG A 4 38.93 -7.80 23.34
N GLY A 5 38.02 -7.27 22.52
CA GLY A 5 38.25 -6.93 21.13
C GLY A 5 38.80 -5.53 21.01
N THR A 6 39.97 -5.36 20.50
CA THR A 6 40.60 -4.07 20.16
C THR A 6 39.85 -3.45 18.99
N TRP A 7 39.25 -2.28 19.21
CA TRP A 7 38.70 -1.44 18.17
C TRP A 7 39.87 -0.91 17.31
N HIS A 8 40.01 -1.45 16.09
CA HIS A 8 40.88 -0.79 15.11
C HIS A 8 40.12 0.48 14.63
N SER A 9 40.86 1.57 14.61
CA SER A 9 40.39 2.86 14.06
C SER A 9 39.88 2.65 12.64
N PHE A 10 38.59 2.80 12.42
CA PHE A 10 38.01 2.86 11.08
C PHE A 10 38.48 4.16 10.42
N ASP A 11 39.18 4.03 9.31
CA ASP A 11 39.55 5.11 8.42
C ASP A 11 38.26 5.76 7.88
N LEU A 12 37.97 6.98 8.33
CA LEU A 12 36.83 7.79 7.88
C LEU A 12 37.18 8.50 6.56
N SER A 13 37.72 7.80 5.59
CA SER A 13 37.88 8.31 4.23
C SER A 13 36.49 8.59 3.61
N PRO A 14 36.32 9.65 2.80
CA PRO A 14 35.01 10.19 2.39
C PRO A 14 34.33 9.40 1.23
N SER A 15 34.34 8.07 1.27
CA SER A 15 33.67 7.20 0.32
C SER A 15 32.72 6.17 0.97
N VAL A 16 32.31 6.37 2.22
CA VAL A 16 31.19 5.64 2.76
C VAL A 16 29.95 6.25 2.12
N ASP A 17 29.26 5.48 1.28
CA ASP A 17 27.93 5.81 0.77
C ASP A 17 27.07 6.30 1.93
N ARG A 18 26.86 7.63 1.98
CA ARG A 18 25.98 8.20 3.00
C ARG A 18 24.63 7.58 2.78
N VAL A 19 24.19 6.78 3.73
CA VAL A 19 22.78 6.37 3.80
C VAL A 19 21.98 7.66 3.67
N PRO A 20 21.18 7.84 2.60
CA PRO A 20 20.40 9.06 2.45
C PRO A 20 19.62 9.31 3.72
N ASP A 21 19.63 10.55 4.19
CA ASP A 21 18.85 10.98 5.34
C ASP A 21 17.36 10.79 5.01
N ILE A 22 16.72 9.80 5.61
CA ILE A 22 15.31 9.48 5.37
C ILE A 22 14.45 10.57 5.98
N GLN A 23 13.60 11.17 5.16
CA GLN A 23 12.76 12.30 5.52
C GLN A 23 11.26 12.00 5.36
N GLY A 24 10.92 10.88 4.73
CA GLY A 24 9.54 10.48 4.50
C GLY A 24 9.32 8.98 4.57
N PHE A 25 8.14 8.61 5.05
CA PHE A 25 7.61 7.26 4.97
C PHE A 25 6.32 7.26 4.15
N ILE A 26 6.18 6.28 3.27
CA ILE A 26 5.00 6.09 2.44
C ILE A 26 4.44 4.71 2.78
N PHE A 27 3.26 4.66 3.36
CA PHE A 27 2.60 3.43 3.79
C PHE A 27 1.58 2.99 2.75
N ASP A 28 1.58 1.71 2.39
CA ASP A 28 0.35 1.13 1.88
C ASP A 28 -0.69 1.04 3.00
N VAL A 29 -1.93 0.73 2.67
CA VAL A 29 -3.03 0.66 3.64
C VAL A 29 -3.37 -0.79 3.95
N ASP A 30 -3.68 -1.54 2.89
CA ASP A 30 -4.24 -2.87 2.94
C ASP A 30 -3.15 -3.87 3.33
N GLY A 31 -3.23 -4.47 4.53
CA GLY A 31 -2.20 -5.37 5.04
C GLY A 31 -1.00 -4.69 5.71
N VAL A 32 -0.96 -3.34 5.75
CA VAL A 32 0.12 -2.56 6.39
C VAL A 32 -0.39 -1.75 7.59
N LEU A 33 -1.44 -0.97 7.44
CA LEU A 33 -2.03 -0.19 8.52
C LEU A 33 -3.26 -0.87 9.14
N THR A 34 -3.98 -1.65 8.36
CA THR A 34 -5.19 -2.37 8.75
C THR A 34 -5.41 -3.57 7.84
N ASP A 35 -6.18 -4.57 8.29
CA ASP A 35 -6.56 -5.72 7.48
C ASP A 35 -7.88 -5.47 6.73
N THR A 36 -7.78 -4.88 5.55
CA THR A 36 -8.91 -4.75 4.62
C THR A 36 -8.99 -5.89 3.60
N ALA A 37 -8.05 -6.83 3.62
CA ALA A 37 -7.99 -7.94 2.66
C ALA A 37 -9.27 -8.77 2.68
N GLU A 38 -9.84 -9.02 3.87
CA GLU A 38 -11.10 -9.74 4.02
C GLU A 38 -12.28 -9.01 3.38
N PHE A 39 -12.36 -7.67 3.48
CA PHE A 39 -13.39 -6.86 2.80
C PHE A 39 -13.24 -6.92 1.28
N HIS A 40 -12.01 -6.88 0.77
CA HIS A 40 -11.73 -7.05 -0.65
C HIS A 40 -12.13 -8.44 -1.13
N TYR A 41 -11.74 -9.49 -0.40
CA TYR A 41 -12.11 -10.87 -0.71
C TYR A 41 -13.63 -11.05 -0.79
N ARG A 42 -14.36 -10.64 0.24
CA ARG A 42 -15.83 -10.77 0.28
C ARG A 42 -16.52 -10.05 -0.86
N ALA A 43 -16.06 -8.85 -1.20
CA ALA A 43 -16.62 -8.08 -2.31
C ALA A 43 -16.35 -8.74 -3.68
N TRP A 44 -15.16 -9.32 -3.88
CA TRP A 44 -14.83 -10.08 -5.09
C TRP A 44 -15.58 -11.41 -5.13
N GLN A 45 -15.67 -12.14 -4.01
CA GLN A 45 -16.38 -13.41 -3.92
C GLN A 45 -17.86 -13.22 -4.27
N ARG A 46 -18.50 -12.21 -3.70
CA ARG A 46 -19.90 -11.90 -4.00
C ARG A 46 -20.10 -11.62 -5.49
N LEU A 47 -19.25 -10.81 -6.11
CA LEU A 47 -19.32 -10.57 -7.55
C LEU A 47 -19.12 -11.87 -8.35
N ALA A 48 -18.11 -12.66 -7.98
CA ALA A 48 -17.81 -13.91 -8.68
C ALA A 48 -18.97 -14.92 -8.60
N ASP A 49 -19.61 -15.03 -7.44
CA ASP A 49 -20.78 -15.90 -7.24
C ASP A 49 -21.95 -15.46 -8.13
N GLU A 50 -22.24 -14.15 -8.21
CA GLU A 50 -23.29 -13.59 -9.05
C GLU A 50 -23.03 -13.84 -10.56
N GLU A 51 -21.76 -13.72 -10.98
CA GLU A 51 -21.32 -13.93 -12.36
C GLU A 51 -20.99 -15.41 -12.69
N LYS A 52 -21.11 -16.31 -11.71
CA LYS A 52 -20.75 -17.75 -11.82
C LYS A 52 -19.29 -17.91 -12.30
N LEU A 53 -18.40 -17.12 -11.73
CA LEU A 53 -16.96 -17.17 -11.97
C LEU A 53 -16.28 -18.02 -10.90
N PRO A 54 -15.25 -18.82 -11.25
CA PRO A 54 -14.46 -19.53 -10.25
C PRO A 54 -13.60 -18.54 -9.49
N PHE A 55 -13.80 -18.44 -8.19
CA PHE A 55 -13.00 -17.58 -7.30
C PHE A 55 -13.06 -18.15 -5.89
N ASP A 56 -11.93 -18.09 -5.20
CA ASP A 56 -11.79 -18.55 -3.82
C ASP A 56 -10.69 -17.76 -3.10
N ARG A 57 -10.41 -18.09 -1.84
CA ARG A 57 -9.37 -17.45 -1.04
C ARG A 57 -7.97 -17.65 -1.62
N GLN A 58 -7.68 -18.78 -2.22
CA GLN A 58 -6.37 -19.03 -2.83
C GLN A 58 -6.16 -18.13 -4.06
N ALA A 59 -7.18 -18.02 -4.93
CA ALA A 59 -7.16 -17.11 -6.07
C ALA A 59 -7.02 -15.64 -5.63
N ASN A 60 -7.62 -15.27 -4.47
CA ASN A 60 -7.54 -13.93 -3.93
C ASN A 60 -6.11 -13.51 -3.51
N GLU A 61 -5.25 -14.45 -3.11
CA GLU A 61 -3.86 -14.11 -2.72
C GLU A 61 -3.08 -13.48 -3.88
N ALA A 62 -3.35 -13.89 -5.12
CA ALA A 62 -2.74 -13.29 -6.31
C ALA A 62 -3.20 -11.85 -6.58
N LEU A 63 -4.23 -11.37 -5.89
CA LEU A 63 -4.81 -10.03 -6.09
C LEU A 63 -4.32 -9.01 -5.06
N ARG A 64 -3.45 -9.39 -4.12
CA ARG A 64 -2.89 -8.44 -3.12
C ARG A 64 -2.11 -7.33 -3.81
N GLY A 65 -2.41 -6.09 -3.47
CA GLY A 65 -1.76 -4.90 -4.04
C GLY A 65 -2.09 -4.63 -5.51
N VAL A 66 -2.92 -5.47 -6.14
CA VAL A 66 -3.30 -5.37 -7.56
C VAL A 66 -4.48 -4.40 -7.73
N ALA A 67 -4.42 -3.55 -8.76
CA ALA A 67 -5.49 -2.61 -9.04
C ALA A 67 -6.79 -3.33 -9.49
N ARG A 68 -7.93 -2.66 -9.30
CA ARG A 68 -9.27 -3.25 -9.46
C ARG A 68 -9.51 -3.86 -10.85
N ARG A 69 -9.05 -3.18 -11.92
CA ARG A 69 -9.24 -3.68 -13.28
C ARG A 69 -8.45 -4.96 -13.52
N GLU A 70 -7.19 -4.96 -13.14
CA GLU A 70 -6.31 -6.10 -13.27
C GLU A 70 -6.81 -7.28 -12.43
N SER A 71 -7.30 -7.02 -11.21
CA SER A 71 -7.93 -8.03 -10.37
C SER A 71 -9.15 -8.65 -11.05
N LEU A 72 -10.04 -7.84 -11.65
CA LEU A 72 -11.18 -8.36 -12.40
C LEU A 72 -10.72 -9.21 -13.59
N MET A 73 -9.70 -8.77 -14.32
CA MET A 73 -9.16 -9.54 -15.45
C MET A 73 -8.61 -10.91 -15.03
N HIS A 74 -7.99 -11.01 -13.86
CA HIS A 74 -7.59 -12.29 -13.27
C HIS A 74 -8.81 -13.18 -12.97
N ILE A 75 -9.87 -12.62 -12.40
CA ILE A 75 -11.08 -13.36 -12.01
C ILE A 75 -11.84 -13.86 -13.24
N VAL A 76 -12.05 -13.02 -14.25
CA VAL A 76 -12.79 -13.41 -15.47
C VAL A 76 -12.00 -14.37 -16.37
N GLY A 77 -10.66 -14.37 -16.26
CA GLY A 77 -9.78 -15.24 -17.02
C GLY A 77 -9.97 -15.07 -18.53
N ASN A 78 -10.24 -16.18 -19.22
CA ASN A 78 -10.40 -16.19 -20.69
C ASN A 78 -11.83 -15.86 -21.16
N ARG A 79 -12.76 -15.55 -20.24
CA ARG A 79 -14.14 -15.22 -20.64
C ARG A 79 -14.17 -13.85 -21.32
N GLN A 80 -14.99 -13.75 -22.35
CA GLN A 80 -15.14 -12.51 -23.12
C GLN A 80 -16.30 -11.68 -22.56
N TYR A 81 -16.01 -10.45 -22.19
CA TYR A 81 -16.97 -9.46 -21.73
C TYR A 81 -16.77 -8.15 -22.53
N SER A 82 -17.86 -7.42 -22.76
CA SER A 82 -17.73 -6.07 -23.29
C SER A 82 -17.10 -5.12 -22.26
N GLU A 83 -16.47 -4.05 -22.72
CA GLU A 83 -15.90 -3.06 -21.80
C GLU A 83 -16.96 -2.48 -20.85
N ALA A 84 -18.19 -2.26 -21.33
CA ALA A 84 -19.31 -1.82 -20.50
C ALA A 84 -19.66 -2.81 -19.39
N ALA A 85 -19.62 -4.14 -19.67
CA ALA A 85 -19.86 -5.17 -18.66
C ALA A 85 -18.72 -5.21 -17.62
N LEU A 86 -17.47 -5.11 -18.07
CA LEU A 86 -16.32 -5.04 -17.13
C LEU A 86 -16.40 -3.81 -16.23
N GLN A 87 -16.79 -2.66 -16.77
CA GLN A 87 -16.96 -1.45 -16.00
C GLN A 87 -18.07 -1.60 -14.94
N GLU A 88 -19.22 -2.17 -15.34
CA GLU A 88 -20.33 -2.44 -14.41
C GLU A 88 -19.92 -3.39 -13.27
N MET A 89 -19.21 -4.47 -13.59
CA MET A 89 -18.68 -5.41 -12.59
C MET A 89 -17.74 -4.72 -11.59
N MET A 90 -16.83 -3.86 -12.08
CA MET A 90 -15.93 -3.10 -11.21
C MET A 90 -16.67 -2.14 -10.29
N GLU A 91 -17.71 -1.49 -10.79
CA GLU A 91 -18.55 -0.57 -10.00
C GLU A 91 -19.38 -1.32 -8.97
N ARG A 92 -19.97 -2.46 -9.35
CA ARG A 92 -20.75 -3.34 -8.46
C ARG A 92 -19.89 -3.87 -7.32
N LYS A 93 -18.70 -4.43 -7.63
CA LYS A 93 -17.71 -4.85 -6.61
C LYS A 93 -17.34 -3.69 -5.70
N ASN A 94 -17.15 -2.50 -6.25
CA ASN A 94 -16.81 -1.34 -5.45
C ASN A 94 -17.92 -0.95 -4.47
N ARG A 95 -19.18 -1.02 -4.88
CA ARG A 95 -20.31 -0.80 -3.95
C ARG A 95 -20.29 -1.78 -2.78
N TYR A 96 -20.07 -3.09 -3.06
CA TYR A 96 -19.97 -4.11 -1.99
C TYR A 96 -18.83 -3.83 -1.02
N TYR A 97 -17.68 -3.41 -1.54
CA TYR A 97 -16.54 -3.02 -0.71
C TYR A 97 -16.85 -1.77 0.11
N GLN A 98 -17.43 -0.75 -0.50
CA GLN A 98 -17.80 0.50 0.19
C GLN A 98 -18.82 0.27 1.31
N GLU A 99 -19.79 -0.63 1.11
CA GLU A 99 -20.71 -1.07 2.15
C GLU A 99 -19.96 -1.71 3.32
N SER A 100 -19.01 -2.60 3.02
CA SER A 100 -18.27 -3.34 4.04
C SER A 100 -17.35 -2.46 4.88
N ILE A 101 -16.62 -1.53 4.26
CA ILE A 101 -15.68 -0.64 4.98
C ILE A 101 -16.37 0.38 5.88
N GLN A 102 -17.72 0.52 5.83
CA GLN A 102 -18.44 1.35 6.79
C GLN A 102 -18.29 0.87 8.25
N SER A 103 -18.00 -0.41 8.44
CA SER A 103 -17.76 -1.00 9.76
C SER A 103 -16.37 -0.71 10.33
N ILE A 104 -15.43 -0.18 9.52
CA ILE A 104 -14.07 0.15 9.98
C ILE A 104 -14.11 1.24 11.04
N THR A 105 -13.31 1.04 12.08
CA THR A 105 -13.13 1.93 13.22
C THR A 105 -11.64 2.10 13.54
N PRO A 106 -11.24 3.05 14.40
CA PRO A 106 -9.85 3.18 14.83
C PRO A 106 -9.25 1.92 15.48
N GLN A 107 -10.10 1.03 16.02
CA GLN A 107 -9.67 -0.23 16.65
C GLN A 107 -9.21 -1.28 15.63
N ASP A 108 -9.50 -1.08 14.35
CA ASP A 108 -9.07 -1.98 13.27
C ASP A 108 -7.65 -1.68 12.77
N MET A 109 -6.96 -0.69 13.35
CA MET A 109 -5.53 -0.46 13.12
C MET A 109 -4.71 -1.64 13.62
N PHE A 110 -3.68 -2.02 12.88
CA PHE A 110 -2.72 -3.00 13.40
C PHE A 110 -2.02 -2.49 14.67
N PRO A 111 -1.73 -3.39 15.64
CA PRO A 111 -1.03 -3.02 16.85
C PRO A 111 0.31 -2.33 16.55
N GLY A 112 0.57 -1.18 17.19
CA GLY A 112 1.79 -0.40 17.00
C GLY A 112 1.77 0.57 15.81
N ALA A 113 0.76 0.52 14.93
CA ALA A 113 0.73 1.38 13.75
C ALA A 113 0.52 2.85 14.12
N VAL A 114 -0.39 3.15 15.05
CA VAL A 114 -0.64 4.53 15.51
C VAL A 114 0.58 5.09 16.22
N GLU A 115 1.21 4.29 17.07
CA GLU A 115 2.44 4.63 17.79
C GLU A 115 3.54 4.96 16.81
N LEU A 116 3.80 4.12 15.80
CA LEU A 116 4.81 4.35 14.77
C LEU A 116 4.56 5.66 14.00
N LEU A 117 3.32 5.89 13.52
CA LEU A 117 2.97 7.13 12.81
C LEU A 117 3.21 8.36 13.70
N THR A 118 2.88 8.25 14.99
CA THR A 118 3.07 9.34 15.96
C THR A 118 4.56 9.61 16.21
N GLU A 119 5.37 8.58 16.39
CA GLU A 119 6.82 8.70 16.59
C GLU A 119 7.51 9.31 15.37
N LEU A 120 7.14 8.86 14.16
CA LEU A 120 7.66 9.45 12.92
C LEU A 120 7.37 10.96 12.83
N ARG A 121 6.13 11.36 13.15
CA ARG A 121 5.79 12.81 13.17
C ARG A 121 6.57 13.58 14.21
N GLN A 122 6.73 13.03 15.41
CA GLN A 122 7.54 13.68 16.47
C GLN A 122 9.01 13.83 16.06
N ALA A 123 9.53 12.89 15.27
CA ALA A 123 10.86 12.95 14.68
C ALA A 123 10.96 13.90 13.47
N GLY A 124 9.88 14.58 13.07
CA GLY A 124 9.86 15.48 11.92
C GLY A 124 9.83 14.76 10.56
N ILE A 125 9.56 13.45 10.55
CA ILE A 125 9.45 12.64 9.34
C ILE A 125 8.06 12.85 8.72
N LYS A 126 8.01 13.10 7.42
CA LYS A 126 6.76 13.25 6.67
C LYS A 126 6.14 11.90 6.38
N ILE A 127 4.81 11.84 6.37
CA ILE A 127 4.06 10.59 6.19
C ILE A 127 3.09 10.73 5.03
N ALA A 128 3.15 9.78 4.09
CA ALA A 128 2.14 9.67 3.04
C ALA A 128 1.53 8.27 2.98
N ILE A 129 0.38 8.19 2.36
CA ILE A 129 -0.24 6.94 1.92
C ILE A 129 0.04 6.75 0.43
N GLY A 130 0.31 5.49 0.04
CA GLY A 130 0.53 5.09 -1.35
C GLY A 130 -0.21 3.79 -1.67
N SER A 131 -1.52 3.84 -1.92
CA SER A 131 -2.40 2.68 -2.08
C SER A 131 -2.88 2.50 -3.53
N ALA A 132 -3.04 1.25 -3.97
CA ALA A 132 -3.71 0.92 -5.23
C ALA A 132 -5.24 1.07 -5.14
N SER A 133 -5.80 1.19 -3.93
CA SER A 133 -7.22 1.32 -3.70
C SER A 133 -7.71 2.75 -3.95
N LYS A 134 -8.80 2.89 -4.70
CA LYS A 134 -9.51 4.17 -4.87
C LYS A 134 -10.29 4.61 -3.61
N ASN A 135 -10.39 3.73 -2.61
CA ASN A 135 -11.11 3.99 -1.36
C ASN A 135 -10.15 4.28 -0.18
N ALA A 136 -8.84 4.44 -0.43
CA ALA A 136 -7.84 4.65 0.62
C ALA A 136 -8.20 5.83 1.52
N ARG A 137 -8.67 6.95 0.95
CA ARG A 137 -9.11 8.13 1.73
C ARG A 137 -10.19 7.81 2.73
N THR A 138 -11.22 7.08 2.30
CA THR A 138 -12.33 6.65 3.19
C THR A 138 -11.81 5.76 4.31
N VAL A 139 -10.91 4.82 4.01
CA VAL A 139 -10.32 3.96 5.04
C VAL A 139 -9.51 4.78 6.04
N ILE A 140 -8.65 5.70 5.59
CA ILE A 140 -7.86 6.59 6.46
C ILE A 140 -8.75 7.46 7.36
N GLU A 141 -9.86 7.97 6.84
CA GLU A 141 -10.86 8.73 7.61
C GLU A 141 -11.51 7.85 8.69
N LYS A 142 -11.93 6.63 8.32
CA LYS A 142 -12.54 5.66 9.25
C LYS A 142 -11.58 5.22 10.36
N LEU A 143 -10.29 5.05 10.03
CA LEU A 143 -9.25 4.74 11.01
C LEU A 143 -8.90 5.93 11.92
N GLY A 144 -9.38 7.13 11.61
CA GLY A 144 -9.16 8.32 12.44
C GLY A 144 -7.73 8.89 12.40
N ILE A 145 -6.92 8.50 11.41
CA ILE A 145 -5.50 8.89 11.31
C ILE A 145 -5.22 9.98 10.29
N GLY A 146 -6.25 10.63 9.75
CA GLY A 146 -6.09 11.69 8.75
C GLY A 146 -5.18 12.84 9.19
N ASN A 147 -5.13 13.14 10.49
CA ASN A 147 -4.27 14.17 11.07
C ASN A 147 -2.80 13.73 11.24
N LEU A 148 -2.49 12.46 11.08
CA LEU A 148 -1.13 11.91 11.14
C LEU A 148 -0.49 11.81 9.74
N VAL A 149 -1.25 12.01 8.66
CA VAL A 149 -0.82 11.82 7.28
C VAL A 149 -0.73 13.17 6.56
N ASP A 150 0.39 13.43 5.89
CA ASP A 150 0.65 14.68 5.17
C ASP A 150 0.13 14.63 3.71
N ALA A 151 0.07 13.42 3.11
CA ALA A 151 -0.39 13.25 1.74
C ALA A 151 -1.03 11.86 1.52
N ILE A 152 -1.96 11.77 0.57
CA ILE A 152 -2.58 10.51 0.15
C ILE A 152 -2.51 10.40 -1.37
N ALA A 153 -1.80 9.39 -1.85
CA ALA A 153 -1.83 8.89 -3.21
C ALA A 153 -2.66 7.60 -3.25
N ASP A 154 -3.65 7.55 -4.09
CA ASP A 154 -4.61 6.45 -4.22
C ASP A 154 -4.75 5.99 -5.67
N GLY A 155 -5.62 5.01 -5.93
CA GLY A 155 -5.85 4.47 -7.26
C GLY A 155 -6.44 5.47 -8.27
N ASP A 156 -6.88 6.66 -7.84
CA ASP A 156 -7.31 7.74 -8.73
C ASP A 156 -6.22 8.78 -8.97
N SER A 157 -5.14 8.75 -8.21
CA SER A 157 -4.03 9.70 -8.29
C SER A 157 -3.11 9.45 -9.49
N VAL A 158 -3.13 8.23 -10.07
CA VAL A 158 -2.20 7.79 -11.11
C VAL A 158 -2.90 6.91 -12.15
N THR A 159 -2.31 6.83 -13.35
CA THR A 159 -2.85 6.02 -14.45
C THR A 159 -2.23 4.63 -14.53
N ARG A 160 -0.98 4.47 -14.11
CA ARG A 160 -0.28 3.18 -14.09
C ARG A 160 -0.25 2.61 -12.67
N PRO A 161 -0.93 1.47 -12.43
CA PRO A 161 -0.95 0.85 -11.10
C PRO A 161 0.39 0.16 -10.78
N LYS A 162 0.57 -0.26 -9.52
CA LYS A 162 1.63 -1.18 -9.11
C LYS A 162 1.65 -2.41 -10.03
N PRO A 163 2.82 -2.88 -10.52
CA PRO A 163 4.17 -2.58 -10.07
C PRO A 163 4.82 -1.33 -10.69
N ALA A 164 4.10 -0.48 -11.45
CA ALA A 164 4.64 0.82 -11.84
C ALA A 164 4.84 1.70 -10.60
N PRO A 165 5.91 2.52 -10.56
CA PRO A 165 6.27 3.30 -9.37
C PRO A 165 5.38 4.53 -9.13
N ASP A 166 4.44 4.79 -10.00
CA ASP A 166 3.74 6.07 -10.14
C ASP A 166 3.06 6.52 -8.85
N VAL A 167 2.40 5.62 -8.11
CA VAL A 167 1.70 5.97 -6.87
C VAL A 167 2.67 6.43 -5.78
N PHE A 168 3.83 5.78 -5.67
CA PHE A 168 4.83 6.16 -4.67
C PHE A 168 5.61 7.41 -5.09
N LEU A 169 5.92 7.56 -6.38
CA LEU A 169 6.51 8.79 -6.91
C LEU A 169 5.57 9.99 -6.74
N TYR A 170 4.27 9.79 -6.94
CA TYR A 170 3.26 10.81 -6.68
C TYR A 170 3.21 11.18 -5.20
N ALA A 171 3.20 10.19 -4.30
CA ALA A 171 3.23 10.40 -2.86
C ALA A 171 4.48 11.20 -2.42
N ALA A 172 5.68 10.80 -2.86
CA ALA A 172 6.92 11.51 -2.58
C ALA A 172 6.90 12.97 -3.08
N LYS A 173 6.36 13.19 -4.28
CA LYS A 173 6.18 14.54 -4.84
C LYS A 173 5.24 15.38 -3.97
N GLN A 174 4.15 14.82 -3.47
CA GLN A 174 3.23 15.53 -2.57
C GLN A 174 3.89 15.90 -1.23
N LEU A 175 4.80 15.05 -0.74
CA LEU A 175 5.62 15.35 0.43
C LEU A 175 6.71 16.40 0.14
N GLY A 176 7.00 16.71 -1.12
CA GLY A 176 8.11 17.57 -1.53
C GLY A 176 9.47 16.92 -1.31
N LEU A 177 9.57 15.59 -1.43
CA LEU A 177 10.77 14.81 -1.18
C LEU A 177 11.27 14.11 -2.45
N ALA A 178 12.60 13.93 -2.53
CA ALA A 178 13.20 13.05 -3.52
C ALA A 178 12.93 11.57 -3.17
N PRO A 179 12.76 10.68 -4.16
CA PRO A 179 12.43 9.27 -3.92
C PRO A 179 13.43 8.55 -3.00
N ASP A 180 14.72 8.79 -3.15
CA ASP A 180 15.80 8.21 -2.35
C ASP A 180 15.78 8.63 -0.86
N ARG A 181 14.99 9.68 -0.53
CA ARG A 181 14.71 10.16 0.82
C ARG A 181 13.47 9.51 1.44
N CYS A 182 12.79 8.62 0.71
CA CYS A 182 11.57 7.97 1.15
C CYS A 182 11.78 6.48 1.40
N VAL A 183 11.07 5.96 2.39
CA VAL A 183 10.92 4.53 2.67
C VAL A 183 9.47 4.15 2.43
N VAL A 184 9.23 3.11 1.64
CA VAL A 184 7.89 2.53 1.44
C VAL A 184 7.72 1.35 2.39
N VAL A 185 6.56 1.27 3.06
CA VAL A 185 6.14 0.12 3.87
C VAL A 185 5.00 -0.58 3.13
N GLU A 186 5.17 -1.88 2.85
CA GLU A 186 4.32 -2.61 1.90
C GLU A 186 4.28 -4.10 2.24
N ASP A 187 3.13 -4.77 2.03
CA ASP A 187 2.97 -6.21 2.26
C ASP A 187 2.99 -7.04 0.95
N ALA A 188 2.70 -6.41 -0.19
CA ALA A 188 2.55 -7.07 -1.47
C ALA A 188 3.81 -6.99 -2.34
N THR A 189 4.17 -8.09 -3.00
CA THR A 189 5.33 -8.16 -3.91
C THR A 189 5.27 -7.10 -5.02
N VAL A 190 4.09 -6.83 -5.58
CA VAL A 190 3.90 -5.81 -6.63
C VAL A 190 4.18 -4.40 -6.12
N GLY A 191 3.90 -4.13 -4.84
CA GLY A 191 4.20 -2.85 -4.22
C GLY A 191 5.68 -2.69 -3.89
N ILE A 192 6.34 -3.74 -3.38
CA ILE A 192 7.80 -3.74 -3.21
C ILE A 192 8.50 -3.49 -4.56
N ALA A 193 8.05 -4.16 -5.63
CA ALA A 193 8.59 -3.93 -6.97
C ALA A 193 8.38 -2.47 -7.43
N ALA A 194 7.22 -1.88 -7.15
CA ALA A 194 6.94 -0.49 -7.46
C ALA A 194 7.85 0.49 -6.70
N ALA A 195 8.12 0.24 -5.41
CA ALA A 195 9.03 1.05 -4.60
C ALA A 195 10.45 1.03 -5.14
N ILE A 196 10.97 -0.16 -5.46
CA ILE A 196 12.30 -0.35 -6.05
C ILE A 196 12.40 0.34 -7.42
N ALA A 197 11.37 0.16 -8.28
CA ALA A 197 11.32 0.82 -9.60
C ALA A 197 11.29 2.35 -9.48
N GLY A 198 10.76 2.88 -8.37
CA GLY A 198 10.74 4.32 -8.06
C GLY A 198 12.04 4.84 -7.43
N GLY A 199 13.05 4.00 -7.23
CA GLY A 199 14.30 4.39 -6.56
C GLY A 199 14.14 4.63 -5.06
N MET A 200 13.12 4.05 -4.44
CA MET A 200 12.84 4.14 -3.01
C MET A 200 13.33 2.90 -2.27
N ARG A 201 13.62 3.04 -0.99
CA ARG A 201 13.80 1.91 -0.10
C ARG A 201 12.43 1.33 0.26
N SER A 202 12.40 0.04 0.58
CA SER A 202 11.18 -0.62 1.02
C SER A 202 11.41 -1.48 2.26
N ILE A 203 10.40 -1.54 3.09
CA ILE A 203 10.26 -2.47 4.22
C ILE A 203 9.08 -3.37 3.87
N GLY A 204 9.35 -4.67 3.74
CA GLY A 204 8.30 -5.68 3.58
C GLY A 204 7.66 -5.98 4.94
N HIS A 205 6.35 -5.89 5.03
CA HIS A 205 5.56 -6.36 6.18
C HIS A 205 4.89 -7.68 5.79
N GLN A 206 5.12 -8.75 6.58
CA GLN A 206 4.46 -10.05 6.42
C GLN A 206 3.74 -10.43 7.71
#